data_4ac6ef8f7f9d3b795dc48c86b84291a5
#
_entry.id   4ac6ef8f7f9d3b795dc48c86b84291a5
#
_cell.length_a   1.000
_cell.length_b   1.000
_cell.length_c   1.000
_cell.angle_alpha   90.00
_cell.angle_beta   90.00
_cell.angle_gamma   90.00
#
_symmetry.space_group_name_H-M   'P 1'
#
loop_
_entity.id
_entity.type
_entity.pdbx_description
1 polymer ?
#
loop_
_entity_poly.entity_id
_entity_poly.type
_entity_poly.pdbx_seq_one_letter_code
_entity_poly.pdbx_strand_id
1 'polypeptide(L)'
;MKNIIKPLLISAMVALLSVTVNAQEKSPETSQTGKVTCKFKVEGVCGMCKTKIENAAFVKGVKFASWDKNTGIIEVVYKSDKTTEQKIHESIAKSGYTTEKVKATDEAYNALPKCCRYKELEVH
;
A
#
# COMPACT_ATOMS: atom_id res chain seq x y z
N MET A 1 78.24 2.65 -13.22
CA MET A 1 77.69 1.97 -12.07
C MET A 1 76.18 2.00 -12.17
N LYS A 2 75.70 0.97 -12.17
CA LYS A 2 74.49 0.40 -12.68
C LYS A 2 73.26 0.71 -11.85
N ASN A 3 72.44 1.56 -12.31
CA ASN A 3 71.12 1.76 -11.71
C ASN A 3 70.08 1.06 -12.59
N ILE A 4 69.67 -0.05 -12.13
CA ILE A 4 68.56 -0.79 -12.72
C ILE A 4 67.29 -0.24 -12.10
N ILE A 5 66.62 0.57 -12.87
CA ILE A 5 65.28 1.04 -12.52
C ILE A 5 64.36 -0.01 -13.06
N LYS A 6 63.75 -0.75 -12.21
CA LYS A 6 62.66 -1.64 -12.56
C LYS A 6 61.38 -0.84 -12.69
N PRO A 7 60.71 -0.90 -13.83
CA PRO A 7 59.35 -0.35 -13.91
C PRO A 7 58.41 -1.24 -13.11
N LEU A 8 57.81 -0.65 -12.13
CA LEU A 8 56.71 -1.25 -11.39
C LEU A 8 55.50 -1.27 -12.31
N LEU A 9 55.13 -2.45 -12.68
CA LEU A 9 53.84 -2.66 -13.34
C LEU A 9 52.74 -2.51 -12.30
N ILE A 10 52.10 -1.39 -12.31
CA ILE A 10 50.88 -1.18 -11.54
C ILE A 10 49.75 -1.81 -12.37
N SER A 11 49.45 -3.01 -12.00
CA SER A 11 48.21 -3.65 -12.49
C SER A 11 47.04 -2.96 -11.84
N ALA A 12 46.41 -2.10 -12.58
CA ALA A 12 45.10 -1.53 -12.19
C ALA A 12 44.06 -2.61 -12.31
N MET A 13 43.73 -3.21 -11.22
CA MET A 13 42.62 -4.13 -11.10
C MET A 13 41.34 -3.29 -11.04
N VAL A 14 40.70 -3.14 -12.18
CA VAL A 14 39.37 -2.57 -12.28
C VAL A 14 38.42 -3.61 -11.69
N ALA A 15 38.05 -3.44 -10.45
CA ALA A 15 36.96 -4.17 -9.88
C ALA A 15 35.65 -3.63 -10.46
N LEU A 16 35.09 -4.37 -11.39
CA LEU A 16 33.71 -4.16 -11.85
C LEU A 16 32.78 -4.52 -10.69
N LEU A 17 32.38 -3.51 -9.97
CA LEU A 17 31.27 -3.61 -9.06
C LEU A 17 29.99 -3.77 -9.89
N SER A 18 29.62 -4.99 -10.10
CA SER A 18 28.29 -5.32 -10.59
C SER A 18 27.31 -4.97 -9.49
N VAL A 19 26.77 -3.78 -9.56
CA VAL A 19 25.61 -3.42 -8.77
C VAL A 19 24.42 -4.16 -9.36
N THR A 20 24.13 -5.31 -8.80
CA THR A 20 22.84 -5.94 -9.04
C THR A 20 21.81 -5.09 -8.33
N VAL A 21 21.20 -4.18 -9.08
CA VAL A 21 20.01 -3.50 -8.63
C VAL A 21 18.91 -4.53 -8.56
N ASN A 22 18.70 -5.05 -7.40
CA ASN A 22 17.55 -5.87 -7.12
C ASN A 22 16.35 -4.94 -6.99
N ALA A 23 15.64 -4.77 -8.09
CA ALA A 23 14.44 -3.99 -8.09
C ALA A 23 13.31 -4.81 -7.49
N GLN A 24 12.90 -4.42 -6.33
CA GLN A 24 11.59 -4.11 -5.87
C GLN A 24 10.75 -5.19 -5.31
N GLU A 25 10.75 -5.19 -4.06
CA GLU A 25 9.50 -5.29 -3.32
C GLU A 25 8.89 -3.88 -3.21
N LYS A 26 7.60 -3.75 -3.51
CA LYS A 26 6.82 -2.55 -3.30
C LYS A 26 6.72 -2.27 -1.81
N SER A 27 7.75 -1.68 -1.26
CA SER A 27 7.68 -1.10 0.07
C SER A 27 6.80 0.15 0.00
N PRO A 28 5.92 0.37 0.98
CA PRO A 28 5.21 1.63 1.06
C PRO A 28 6.23 2.77 1.08
N GLU A 29 6.09 3.70 0.16
CA GLU A 29 6.97 4.86 0.09
C GLU A 29 6.80 5.68 1.37
N THR A 30 7.76 5.53 2.26
CA THR A 30 7.86 6.38 3.45
C THR A 30 8.45 7.71 3.01
N SER A 31 7.61 8.72 2.89
CA SER A 31 8.10 10.06 2.67
C SER A 31 8.87 10.54 3.91
N GLN A 32 9.85 11.42 3.71
CA GLN A 32 10.72 11.95 4.78
C GLN A 32 9.98 12.63 5.93
N THR A 33 8.65 12.79 5.84
CA THR A 33 7.80 13.44 6.86
C THR A 33 7.05 12.46 7.75
N GLY A 34 7.39 11.17 7.73
CA GLY A 34 6.68 10.13 8.49
C GLY A 34 5.31 9.76 7.92
N LYS A 35 4.96 10.29 6.76
CA LYS A 35 3.76 9.90 6.02
C LYS A 35 4.05 8.68 5.17
N VAL A 36 3.13 7.73 5.19
CA VAL A 36 3.16 6.51 4.39
C VAL A 36 1.97 6.51 3.45
N THR A 37 2.21 6.17 2.20
CA THR A 37 1.15 5.93 1.21
C THR A 37 1.02 4.44 0.99
N CYS A 38 -0.19 3.90 1.11
CA CYS A 38 -0.50 2.53 0.77
C CYS A 38 -1.68 2.45 -0.19
N LYS A 39 -1.72 1.39 -0.97
CA LYS A 39 -2.81 1.06 -1.89
C LYS A 39 -3.19 -0.39 -1.71
N PHE A 40 -4.48 -0.66 -1.60
CA PHE A 40 -4.99 -2.01 -1.50
C PHE A 40 -6.41 -2.12 -2.02
N LYS A 41 -6.82 -3.33 -2.31
CA LYS A 41 -8.16 -3.60 -2.82
C LYS A 41 -9.17 -3.63 -1.70
N VAL A 42 -10.33 -3.00 -1.94
CA VAL A 42 -11.52 -3.03 -1.10
C VAL A 42 -12.72 -3.34 -1.98
N GLU A 43 -13.50 -4.32 -1.60
CA GLU A 43 -14.71 -4.68 -2.33
C GLU A 43 -15.82 -3.67 -2.11
N GLY A 44 -16.38 -3.16 -3.20
CA GLY A 44 -17.48 -2.22 -3.20
C GLY A 44 -18.03 -2.08 -4.63
N VAL A 45 -19.18 -1.42 -4.80
CA VAL A 45 -19.89 -1.39 -6.10
C VAL A 45 -20.30 -0.02 -6.59
N CYS A 46 -20.49 0.97 -5.72
CA CYS A 46 -21.12 2.23 -6.13
C CYS A 46 -20.54 3.46 -5.41
N GLY A 47 -21.01 4.64 -5.79
CA GLY A 47 -20.58 5.90 -5.17
C GLY A 47 -20.91 6.02 -3.68
N MET A 48 -22.00 5.39 -3.21
CA MET A 48 -22.31 5.32 -1.78
C MET A 48 -21.30 4.45 -1.03
N CYS A 49 -20.85 3.35 -1.64
CA CYS A 49 -19.76 2.52 -1.11
C CYS A 49 -18.47 3.34 -0.98
N LYS A 50 -18.16 4.14 -2.01
CA LYS A 50 -16.99 5.02 -2.01
C LYS A 50 -16.97 5.91 -0.76
N THR A 51 -18.05 6.61 -0.48
CA THR A 51 -18.17 7.49 0.69
C THR A 51 -17.98 6.72 2.00
N LYS A 52 -18.62 5.58 2.13
CA LYS A 52 -18.52 4.75 3.34
C LYS A 52 -17.14 4.15 3.54
N ILE A 53 -16.52 3.64 2.47
CA ILE A 53 -15.17 3.07 2.51
C ILE A 53 -14.16 4.15 2.90
N GLU A 54 -14.21 5.30 2.27
CA GLU A 54 -13.31 6.42 2.55
C GLU A 54 -13.47 6.92 3.98
N ASN A 55 -14.70 7.09 4.46
CA ASN A 55 -14.96 7.49 5.84
C ASN A 55 -14.44 6.47 6.84
N ALA A 56 -14.61 5.18 6.57
CA ALA A 56 -14.10 4.11 7.42
C ALA A 56 -12.56 4.06 7.46
N ALA A 57 -11.91 4.45 6.35
CA ALA A 57 -10.46 4.54 6.28
C ALA A 57 -9.89 5.72 7.07
N PHE A 58 -10.68 6.76 7.36
CA PHE A 58 -10.24 7.94 8.09
C PHE A 58 -10.15 7.69 9.61
N VAL A 59 -9.36 6.73 10.00
CA VAL A 59 -8.98 6.57 11.41
C VAL A 59 -7.98 7.66 11.81
N LYS A 60 -7.80 7.85 13.12
CA LYS A 60 -6.84 8.85 13.62
C LYS A 60 -5.45 8.62 13.00
N GLY A 61 -4.89 9.65 12.40
CA GLY A 61 -3.59 9.60 11.72
C GLY A 61 -3.66 9.49 10.19
N VAL A 62 -4.81 9.16 9.63
CA VAL A 62 -5.03 9.19 8.19
C VAL A 62 -5.19 10.62 7.70
N LYS A 63 -4.49 10.98 6.63
CA LYS A 63 -4.51 12.31 6.03
C LYS A 63 -5.27 12.38 4.71
N PHE A 64 -5.33 11.25 4.01
CA PHE A 64 -5.99 11.15 2.72
C PHE A 64 -6.49 9.72 2.53
N ALA A 65 -7.67 9.58 1.95
CA ALA A 65 -8.22 8.31 1.51
C ALA A 65 -9.09 8.53 0.27
N SER A 66 -8.81 7.81 -0.78
CA SER A 66 -9.59 7.83 -2.01
C SER A 66 -9.76 6.43 -2.58
N TRP A 67 -10.99 5.99 -2.74
CA TRP A 67 -11.34 4.70 -3.31
C TRP A 67 -11.84 4.87 -4.75
N ASP A 68 -11.29 4.09 -5.65
CA ASP A 68 -11.71 4.06 -7.06
C ASP A 68 -12.68 2.91 -7.28
N LYS A 69 -13.89 3.24 -7.63
CA LYS A 69 -14.94 2.28 -7.91
C LYS A 69 -14.67 1.39 -9.14
N ASN A 70 -13.88 1.86 -10.10
CA ASN A 70 -13.57 1.11 -11.32
C ASN A 70 -12.54 0.02 -11.09
N THR A 71 -11.59 0.26 -10.19
CA THR A 71 -10.51 -0.67 -9.86
C THR A 71 -10.71 -1.39 -8.54
N GLY A 72 -11.53 -0.83 -7.65
CA GLY A 72 -11.67 -1.30 -6.28
C GLY A 72 -10.47 -0.97 -5.38
N ILE A 73 -9.56 -0.15 -5.85
CA ILE A 73 -8.34 0.22 -5.11
C ILE A 73 -8.57 1.48 -4.29
N ILE A 74 -8.21 1.43 -3.02
CA ILE A 74 -8.10 2.60 -2.16
C ILE A 74 -6.66 3.05 -2.06
N GLU A 75 -6.44 4.35 -2.15
CA GLU A 75 -5.17 4.99 -1.82
C GLU A 75 -5.31 5.71 -0.49
N VAL A 76 -4.44 5.40 0.45
CA VAL A 76 -4.47 5.99 1.79
C VAL A 76 -3.10 6.57 2.12
N VAL A 77 -3.10 7.80 2.62
CA VAL A 77 -1.91 8.46 3.18
C VAL A 77 -2.14 8.62 4.68
N TYR A 78 -1.22 8.11 5.47
CA TYR A 78 -1.32 8.15 6.93
C TYR A 78 0.02 8.41 7.60
N LYS A 79 -0.01 8.86 8.84
CA LYS A 79 1.18 9.01 9.67
C LYS A 79 1.51 7.70 10.37
N SER A 80 2.69 7.17 10.12
CA SER A 80 3.15 5.87 10.66
C SER A 80 3.33 5.86 12.18
N ASP A 81 3.50 7.02 12.80
CA ASP A 81 3.55 7.19 14.25
C ASP A 81 2.16 7.22 14.91
N LYS A 82 1.09 7.32 14.13
CA LYS A 82 -0.27 7.46 14.64
C LYS A 82 -1.16 6.25 14.37
N THR A 83 -0.94 5.56 13.26
CA THR A 83 -1.73 4.40 12.86
C THR A 83 -0.90 3.45 12.01
N THR A 84 -1.50 2.32 11.66
CA THR A 84 -0.90 1.31 10.79
C THR A 84 -1.84 0.95 9.66
N GLU A 85 -1.31 0.41 8.57
CA GLU A 85 -2.11 -0.12 7.48
C GLU A 85 -3.11 -1.17 7.96
N GLN A 86 -2.69 -2.06 8.88
CA GLN A 86 -3.56 -3.08 9.45
C GLN A 86 -4.79 -2.47 10.16
N LYS A 87 -4.62 -1.42 10.92
CA LYS A 87 -5.74 -0.72 11.58
C LYS A 87 -6.72 -0.10 10.59
N ILE A 88 -6.21 0.38 9.47
CA ILE A 88 -7.04 0.92 8.38
C ILE A 88 -7.87 -0.19 7.74
N HIS A 89 -7.25 -1.34 7.44
CA HIS A 89 -7.96 -2.52 6.95
C HIS A 89 -9.07 -2.98 7.90
N GLU A 90 -8.77 -3.05 9.18
CA GLU A 90 -9.73 -3.47 10.21
C GLU A 90 -10.91 -2.51 10.31
N SER A 91 -10.67 -1.21 10.25
CA SER A 91 -11.72 -0.20 10.29
C SER A 91 -12.66 -0.29 9.08
N ILE A 92 -12.10 -0.48 7.90
CA ILE A 92 -12.88 -0.68 6.67
C ILE A 92 -13.72 -1.96 6.76
N ALA A 93 -13.12 -3.05 7.21
CA ALA A 93 -13.83 -4.33 7.37
C ALA A 93 -14.96 -4.24 8.40
N LYS A 94 -14.78 -3.52 9.49
CA LYS A 94 -15.83 -3.26 10.48
C LYS A 94 -17.02 -2.49 9.92
N SER A 95 -16.80 -1.71 8.88
CA SER A 95 -17.89 -1.00 8.18
C SER A 95 -18.67 -1.87 7.18
N GLY A 96 -18.24 -3.11 6.97
CA GLY A 96 -18.90 -4.08 6.12
C GLY A 96 -18.21 -4.37 4.79
N TYR A 97 -17.06 -3.75 4.52
CA TYR A 97 -16.32 -3.89 3.28
C TYR A 97 -15.07 -4.75 3.46
N THR A 98 -15.02 -5.88 2.77
CA THR A 98 -13.84 -6.75 2.78
C THR A 98 -12.68 -6.08 2.08
N THR A 99 -11.51 -6.08 2.75
CA THR A 99 -10.24 -5.67 2.16
C THR A 99 -9.43 -6.90 1.76
N GLU A 100 -8.33 -6.70 1.03
CA GLU A 100 -7.46 -7.82 0.65
C GLU A 100 -6.78 -8.53 1.82
N LYS A 101 -6.73 -7.90 3.01
CA LYS A 101 -6.12 -8.47 4.23
C LYS A 101 -7.13 -8.86 5.30
N VAL A 102 -8.28 -8.21 5.35
CA VAL A 102 -9.28 -8.41 6.40
C VAL A 102 -10.65 -8.59 5.78
N LYS A 103 -11.27 -9.72 6.06
CA LYS A 103 -12.63 -10.00 5.63
C LYS A 103 -13.63 -9.31 6.54
N ALA A 104 -14.65 -8.66 5.97
CA ALA A 104 -15.78 -8.15 6.73
C ALA A 104 -16.56 -9.32 7.36
N THR A 105 -17.06 -9.13 8.56
CA THR A 105 -17.97 -10.10 9.19
C THR A 105 -19.32 -10.11 8.47
N ASP A 106 -20.02 -11.23 8.51
CA ASP A 106 -21.35 -11.32 7.93
C ASP A 106 -22.33 -10.33 8.55
N GLU A 107 -22.20 -10.10 9.84
CA GLU A 107 -23.00 -9.11 10.58
C GLU A 107 -22.77 -7.68 10.03
N ALA A 108 -21.51 -7.26 9.90
CA ALA A 108 -21.17 -5.94 9.36
C ALA A 108 -21.61 -5.79 7.90
N TYR A 109 -21.43 -6.83 7.10
CA TYR A 109 -21.86 -6.86 5.71
C TYR A 109 -23.41 -6.75 5.59
N ASN A 110 -24.15 -7.51 6.38
CA ASN A 110 -25.61 -7.51 6.37
C ASN A 110 -26.22 -6.20 6.88
N ALA A 111 -25.46 -5.41 7.63
CA ALA A 111 -25.86 -4.08 8.08
C ALA A 111 -25.75 -3.02 6.95
N LEU A 112 -25.08 -3.34 5.83
CA LEU A 112 -24.99 -2.45 4.69
C LEU A 112 -26.35 -2.26 4.03
N PRO A 113 -26.66 -1.03 3.49
CA PRO A 113 -27.77 -0.84 2.60
C PRO A 113 -27.71 -1.82 1.42
N LYS A 114 -28.85 -2.20 0.89
CA LYS A 114 -28.94 -3.17 -0.24
C LYS A 114 -28.08 -2.76 -1.44
N CYS A 115 -28.01 -1.46 -1.75
CA CYS A 115 -27.20 -0.94 -2.85
C CYS A 115 -25.68 -1.07 -2.60
N CYS A 116 -25.25 -1.32 -1.36
CA CYS A 116 -23.86 -1.51 -0.97
C CYS A 116 -23.48 -2.99 -0.73
N ARG A 117 -24.43 -3.91 -0.88
CA ARG A 117 -24.19 -5.34 -0.72
C ARG A 117 -23.53 -5.92 -1.96
N TYR A 118 -22.25 -5.69 -2.09
CA TYR A 118 -21.47 -6.01 -3.27
C TYR A 118 -21.48 -7.49 -3.68
N LYS A 119 -21.66 -8.41 -2.73
CA LYS A 119 -21.75 -9.85 -3.02
C LYS A 119 -23.05 -10.25 -3.74
N GLU A 120 -24.10 -9.48 -3.54
CA GLU A 120 -25.41 -9.73 -4.15
C GLU A 120 -25.51 -9.15 -5.55
N LEU A 121 -24.62 -8.23 -5.90
CA LEU A 121 -24.63 -7.49 -7.17
C LEU A 121 -23.65 -8.02 -8.20
N GLU A 122 -22.85 -9.01 -7.84
CA GLU A 122 -21.88 -9.65 -8.73
C GLU A 122 -22.49 -10.69 -9.69
N VAL A 123 -23.79 -10.76 -9.77
CA VAL A 123 -24.40 -11.73 -10.66
C VAL A 123 -25.00 -11.00 -11.84
N HIS A 124 -24.25 -10.97 -12.89
CA HIS A 124 -24.79 -10.92 -14.28
C HIS A 124 -23.78 -10.35 -15.25
#